data_59806c3fe5a1340656d02c4a6a2925cb
#
_entry.id   59806c3fe5a1340656d02c4a6a2925cb
#
_cell.length_a   1.000
_cell.length_b   1.000
_cell.length_c   1.000
_cell.angle_alpha   90.00
_cell.angle_beta   90.00
_cell.angle_gamma   90.00
#
_symmetry.space_group_name_H-M   'P 1'
#
loop_
_entity.id
_entity.type
_entity.pdbx_description
1 polymer ?
#
loop_
_entity_poly.entity_id
_entity_poly.type
_entity_poly.pdbx_seq_one_letter_code
_entity_poly.pdbx_strand_id
1 'polypeptide(L)'
;MRIPKHIGVIPDGNRRWAVQRGLGKQEGYQHGLRPGSDLLKLASEAGVSEITYYGFTTDNCKRPARQVEAFSKACVDAVQLMTSQPVSLLVVGDQTASLFPKELIPYTVRTDFNGGGIKVNLLVNYGWEWDFANLERPGNHRGNICHQLRSWDISRVDLVIRWGGMRRLSGFLPVQSVYADFYVVERLWPDFQPEDS
;
A
#
# COMPACT_ATOMS: atom_id res chain seq x y z
N MET A 1 26.08 0.99 2.15
CA MET A 1 24.84 1.09 1.36
C MET A 1 23.89 1.98 2.16
N ARG A 2 23.19 2.94 1.54
CA ARG A 2 22.25 3.80 2.24
C ARG A 2 20.90 3.07 2.34
N ILE A 3 20.40 2.87 3.54
CA ILE A 3 19.07 2.28 3.78
C ILE A 3 18.01 3.31 3.37
N PRO A 4 16.99 2.95 2.54
CA PRO A 4 15.89 3.83 2.22
C PRO A 4 15.09 4.16 3.50
N LYS A 5 14.68 5.41 3.65
CA LYS A 5 13.84 5.82 4.78
C LYS A 5 12.38 5.41 4.57
N HIS A 6 11.90 5.47 3.34
CA HIS A 6 10.54 5.13 2.97
C HIS A 6 10.51 4.15 1.79
N ILE A 7 9.87 3.00 1.97
CA ILE A 7 9.68 1.97 0.95
C ILE A 7 8.22 1.93 0.52
N GLY A 8 7.97 2.03 -0.78
CA GLY A 8 6.70 1.76 -1.41
C GLY A 8 6.61 0.32 -1.88
N VAL A 9 5.54 -0.38 -1.56
CA VAL A 9 5.33 -1.81 -1.85
C VAL A 9 4.13 -1.99 -2.76
N ILE A 10 4.34 -2.58 -3.94
CA ILE A 10 3.28 -2.95 -4.87
C ILE A 10 3.19 -4.48 -4.91
N PRO A 11 2.28 -5.09 -4.10
CA PRO A 11 2.18 -6.54 -3.92
C PRO A 11 1.38 -7.18 -5.06
N ASP A 12 1.96 -7.24 -6.26
CA ASP A 12 1.29 -7.75 -7.45
C ASP A 12 1.47 -9.27 -7.60
N GLY A 13 0.48 -9.90 -8.21
CA GLY A 13 0.53 -11.31 -8.56
C GLY A 13 -0.42 -12.23 -7.81
N ASN A 14 -1.14 -11.79 -6.77
CA ASN A 14 -2.02 -12.62 -5.95
C ASN A 14 -2.98 -13.49 -6.78
N ARG A 15 -3.67 -12.90 -7.76
CA ARG A 15 -4.62 -13.63 -8.62
C ARG A 15 -3.94 -14.62 -9.56
N ARG A 16 -2.77 -14.25 -10.13
CA ARG A 16 -1.99 -15.15 -10.99
C ARG A 16 -1.48 -16.34 -10.20
N TRP A 17 -1.00 -16.09 -9.00
CA TRP A 17 -0.53 -17.10 -8.07
C TRP A 17 -1.64 -18.13 -7.74
N ALA A 18 -2.85 -17.68 -7.42
CA ALA A 18 -3.98 -18.56 -7.15
C ALA A 18 -4.32 -19.45 -8.35
N VAL A 19 -4.42 -18.84 -9.55
CA VAL A 19 -4.73 -19.59 -10.79
C VAL A 19 -3.66 -20.64 -11.10
N GLN A 20 -2.38 -20.34 -10.93
CA GLN A 20 -1.29 -21.31 -11.12
C GLN A 20 -1.38 -22.53 -10.19
N ARG A 21 -2.10 -22.40 -9.08
CA ARG A 21 -2.32 -23.46 -8.07
C ARG A 21 -3.70 -24.09 -8.12
N GLY A 22 -4.47 -23.81 -9.18
CA GLY A 22 -5.83 -24.34 -9.33
C GLY A 22 -6.86 -23.73 -8.38
N LEU A 23 -6.53 -22.61 -7.74
CA LEU A 23 -7.40 -21.90 -6.80
C LEU A 23 -8.22 -20.80 -7.51
N GLY A 24 -9.31 -20.37 -6.90
CA GLY A 24 -10.04 -19.20 -7.35
C GLY A 24 -9.22 -17.91 -7.20
N LYS A 25 -9.35 -16.98 -8.15
CA LYS A 25 -8.59 -15.70 -8.15
C LYS A 25 -8.71 -14.92 -6.85
N GLN A 26 -9.85 -14.99 -6.16
CA GLN A 26 -10.13 -14.31 -4.88
C GLN A 26 -9.33 -14.89 -3.71
N GLU A 27 -8.98 -16.17 -3.77
CA GLU A 27 -8.25 -16.85 -2.68
C GLU A 27 -6.80 -16.35 -2.55
N GLY A 28 -6.21 -15.90 -3.65
CA GLY A 28 -4.84 -15.38 -3.66
C GLY A 28 -4.59 -14.19 -2.73
N TYR A 29 -5.61 -13.38 -2.41
CA TYR A 29 -5.44 -12.21 -1.56
C TYR A 29 -5.08 -12.58 -0.12
N GLN A 30 -5.67 -13.62 0.43
CA GLN A 30 -5.36 -14.11 1.78
C GLN A 30 -3.92 -14.62 1.88
N HIS A 31 -3.41 -15.24 0.82
CA HIS A 31 -2.02 -15.71 0.78
C HIS A 31 -0.98 -14.58 0.71
N GLY A 32 -1.40 -13.36 0.35
CA GLY A 32 -0.56 -12.16 0.37
C GLY A 32 -0.41 -11.48 1.73
N LEU A 33 -1.16 -11.90 2.76
CA LEU A 33 -1.14 -11.26 4.08
C LEU A 33 0.15 -11.51 4.84
N ARG A 34 0.58 -12.77 4.91
CA ARG A 34 1.80 -13.15 5.61
C ARG A 34 3.04 -12.46 5.01
N PRO A 35 3.27 -12.48 3.70
CA PRO A 35 4.33 -11.71 3.07
C PRO A 35 4.36 -10.23 3.50
N GLY A 36 3.18 -9.58 3.59
CA GLY A 36 3.09 -8.19 4.03
C GLY A 36 3.56 -7.98 5.47
N SER A 37 3.18 -8.88 6.37
CA SER A 37 3.62 -8.85 7.77
C SER A 37 5.11 -9.15 7.92
N ASP A 38 5.63 -10.13 7.17
CA ASP A 38 7.03 -10.52 7.22
C ASP A 38 7.93 -9.38 6.66
N LEU A 39 7.55 -8.76 5.54
CA LEU A 39 8.27 -7.61 5.00
C LEU A 39 8.24 -6.40 5.95
N LEU A 40 7.11 -6.13 6.61
CA LEU A 40 7.02 -5.05 7.61
C LEU A 40 8.04 -5.24 8.73
N LYS A 41 8.15 -6.47 9.24
CA LYS A 41 9.12 -6.83 10.28
C LYS A 41 10.55 -6.61 9.79
N LEU A 42 10.90 -7.13 8.62
CA LEU A 42 12.23 -6.96 8.01
C LEU A 42 12.57 -5.49 7.79
N ALA A 43 11.64 -4.70 7.26
CA ALA A 43 11.82 -3.27 7.05
C ALA A 43 12.09 -2.53 8.38
N SER A 44 11.33 -2.85 9.42
CA SER A 44 11.53 -2.28 10.77
C SER A 44 12.90 -2.65 11.34
N GLU A 45 13.29 -3.91 11.25
CA GLU A 45 14.60 -4.41 11.72
C GLU A 45 15.78 -3.79 10.94
N ALA A 46 15.59 -3.50 9.65
CA ALA A 46 16.57 -2.82 8.80
C ALA A 46 16.68 -1.30 9.09
N GLY A 47 15.79 -0.74 9.90
CA GLY A 47 15.79 0.70 10.23
C GLY A 47 15.06 1.58 9.22
N VAL A 48 14.18 1.01 8.40
CA VAL A 48 13.25 1.76 7.55
C VAL A 48 12.27 2.52 8.45
N SER A 49 12.04 3.80 8.15
CA SER A 49 11.19 4.67 8.97
C SER A 49 9.73 4.65 8.56
N GLU A 50 9.45 4.34 7.29
CA GLU A 50 8.11 4.35 6.72
C GLU A 50 7.95 3.29 5.61
N ILE A 51 6.79 2.64 5.56
CA ILE A 51 6.43 1.69 4.52
C ILE A 51 5.00 1.94 4.04
N THR A 52 4.79 1.96 2.72
CA THR A 52 3.47 2.14 2.14
C THR A 52 3.11 0.96 1.26
N TYR A 53 2.02 0.26 1.58
CA TYR A 53 1.47 -0.83 0.80
C TYR A 53 0.40 -0.35 -0.17
N TYR A 54 0.54 -0.71 -1.46
CA TYR A 54 -0.49 -0.50 -2.47
C TYR A 54 -1.53 -1.62 -2.37
N GLY A 55 -2.52 -1.41 -1.52
CA GLY A 55 -3.60 -2.37 -1.30
C GLY A 55 -4.66 -2.32 -2.40
N PHE A 56 -5.90 -2.00 -2.02
CA PHE A 56 -7.04 -1.95 -2.91
C PHE A 56 -7.13 -0.60 -3.63
N THR A 57 -7.22 -0.61 -4.97
CA THR A 57 -7.29 0.60 -5.80
C THR A 57 -8.67 0.81 -6.40
N THR A 58 -8.98 2.03 -6.85
CA THR A 58 -10.22 2.33 -7.58
C THR A 58 -10.38 1.48 -8.85
N ASP A 59 -9.29 1.12 -9.54
CA ASP A 59 -9.34 0.18 -10.67
C ASP A 59 -9.70 -1.23 -10.24
N ASN A 60 -9.41 -1.62 -9.02
CA ASN A 60 -9.79 -2.92 -8.49
C ASN A 60 -11.30 -3.03 -8.24
N CYS A 61 -11.98 -1.90 -8.03
CA CYS A 61 -13.44 -1.86 -7.87
C CYS A 61 -14.20 -2.33 -9.12
N LYS A 62 -13.56 -2.30 -10.29
CA LYS A 62 -14.11 -2.78 -11.57
C LYS A 62 -14.07 -4.31 -11.71
N ARG A 63 -13.52 -5.03 -10.74
CA ARG A 63 -13.45 -6.51 -10.72
C ARG A 63 -14.79 -7.13 -10.35
N PRO A 64 -15.00 -8.43 -10.65
CA PRO A 64 -16.18 -9.16 -10.18
C PRO A 64 -16.38 -9.05 -8.67
N ALA A 65 -17.62 -8.95 -8.22
CA ALA A 65 -17.99 -8.68 -6.81
C ALA A 65 -17.26 -9.59 -5.80
N ARG A 66 -17.18 -10.90 -6.07
CA ARG A 66 -16.43 -11.87 -5.24
C ARG A 66 -14.96 -11.48 -5.02
N GLN A 67 -14.30 -10.93 -6.06
CA GLN A 67 -12.91 -10.51 -5.95
C GLN A 67 -12.78 -9.20 -5.18
N VAL A 68 -13.74 -8.28 -5.34
CA VAL A 68 -13.80 -7.01 -4.59
C VAL A 68 -13.99 -7.31 -3.11
N GLU A 69 -14.96 -8.16 -2.76
CA GLU A 69 -15.25 -8.55 -1.37
C GLU A 69 -14.03 -9.24 -0.71
N ALA A 70 -13.44 -10.22 -1.38
CA ALA A 70 -12.26 -10.91 -0.85
C ALA A 70 -11.06 -9.99 -0.68
N PHE A 71 -10.86 -9.02 -1.59
CA PHE A 71 -9.76 -8.07 -1.46
C PHE A 71 -10.03 -7.04 -0.35
N SER A 72 -11.26 -6.56 -0.23
CA SER A 72 -11.70 -5.70 0.87
C SER A 72 -11.44 -6.37 2.22
N LYS A 73 -11.88 -7.63 2.36
CA LYS A 73 -11.61 -8.43 3.57
C LYS A 73 -10.11 -8.58 3.83
N ALA A 74 -9.32 -8.87 2.81
CA ALA A 74 -7.86 -8.98 2.97
C ALA A 74 -7.22 -7.68 3.46
N CYS A 75 -7.74 -6.51 3.06
CA CYS A 75 -7.26 -5.23 3.59
C CYS A 75 -7.58 -5.06 5.08
N VAL A 76 -8.77 -5.49 5.52
CA VAL A 76 -9.14 -5.48 6.96
C VAL A 76 -8.24 -6.44 7.75
N ASP A 77 -8.07 -7.66 7.26
CA ASP A 77 -7.20 -8.66 7.90
C ASP A 77 -5.72 -8.18 7.94
N ALA A 78 -5.25 -7.50 6.90
CA ALA A 78 -3.91 -6.90 6.88
C ALA A 78 -3.74 -5.85 7.99
N VAL A 79 -4.71 -4.97 8.18
CA VAL A 79 -4.68 -3.97 9.26
C VAL A 79 -4.61 -4.65 10.63
N GLN A 80 -5.38 -5.71 10.86
CA GLN A 80 -5.32 -6.47 12.12
C GLN A 80 -3.93 -7.06 12.37
N LEU A 81 -3.27 -7.59 11.33
CA LEU A 81 -1.90 -8.10 11.44
C LEU A 81 -0.89 -6.98 11.70
N MET A 82 -1.03 -5.83 11.03
CA MET A 82 -0.14 -4.68 11.22
C MET A 82 -0.28 -4.10 12.63
N THR A 83 -1.49 -3.97 13.15
CA THR A 83 -1.75 -3.41 14.50
C THR A 83 -1.29 -4.32 15.64
N SER A 84 -0.95 -5.57 15.37
CA SER A 84 -0.31 -6.46 16.37
C SER A 84 1.18 -6.15 16.59
N GLN A 85 1.78 -5.29 15.76
CA GLN A 85 3.19 -4.88 15.82
C GLN A 85 3.31 -3.43 16.33
N PRO A 86 4.51 -2.99 16.79
CA PRO A 86 4.77 -1.59 17.11
C PRO A 86 4.78 -0.74 15.82
N VAL A 87 3.67 -0.09 15.50
CA VAL A 87 3.51 0.69 14.26
C VAL A 87 2.73 1.97 14.48
N SER A 88 2.94 2.95 13.59
CA SER A 88 2.11 4.14 13.42
C SER A 88 1.32 4.00 12.13
N LEU A 89 0.07 3.50 12.22
CA LEU A 89 -0.75 3.10 11.07
C LEU A 89 -1.60 4.25 10.52
N LEU A 90 -1.68 4.32 9.20
CA LEU A 90 -2.60 5.19 8.46
C LEU A 90 -3.21 4.42 7.27
N VAL A 91 -4.51 4.50 7.12
CA VAL A 91 -5.22 4.03 5.90
C VAL A 91 -5.60 5.23 5.06
N VAL A 92 -5.21 5.22 3.77
CA VAL A 92 -5.45 6.34 2.84
C VAL A 92 -6.25 5.87 1.64
N GLY A 93 -7.36 6.54 1.38
CA GLY A 93 -8.24 6.30 0.23
C GLY A 93 -9.60 6.92 0.41
N ASP A 94 -10.47 6.77 -0.58
CA ASP A 94 -11.80 7.37 -0.56
C ASP A 94 -12.73 6.63 0.41
N GLN A 95 -12.74 7.09 1.66
CA GLN A 95 -13.61 6.54 2.72
C GLN A 95 -15.11 6.84 2.51
N THR A 96 -15.46 7.73 1.56
CA THR A 96 -16.86 8.04 1.25
C THR A 96 -17.46 7.08 0.22
N ALA A 97 -16.61 6.35 -0.50
CA ALA A 97 -17.05 5.38 -1.48
C ALA A 97 -17.69 4.14 -0.81
N SER A 98 -18.74 3.62 -1.44
CA SER A 98 -19.50 2.47 -0.93
C SER A 98 -18.68 1.18 -0.78
N LEU A 99 -17.57 1.08 -1.52
CA LEU A 99 -16.66 -0.08 -1.50
C LEU A 99 -15.51 0.06 -0.50
N PHE A 100 -15.41 1.20 0.20
CA PHE A 100 -14.42 1.35 1.27
C PHE A 100 -14.85 0.53 2.49
N PRO A 101 -14.00 -0.35 3.05
CA PRO A 101 -14.33 -1.15 4.21
C PRO A 101 -14.58 -0.26 5.43
N LYS A 102 -15.78 -0.33 6.00
CA LYS A 102 -16.17 0.53 7.14
C LYS A 102 -15.32 0.29 8.39
N GLU A 103 -14.82 -0.93 8.54
CA GLU A 103 -13.92 -1.34 9.61
C GLU A 103 -12.60 -0.59 9.58
N LEU A 104 -12.22 -0.03 8.42
CA LEU A 104 -10.98 0.73 8.25
C LEU A 104 -11.12 2.23 8.49
N ILE A 105 -12.35 2.75 8.64
CA ILE A 105 -12.59 4.18 8.90
C ILE A 105 -11.82 4.71 10.13
N PRO A 106 -11.74 4.00 11.27
CA PRO A 106 -11.00 4.48 12.42
C PRO A 106 -9.50 4.73 12.14
N TYR A 107 -8.93 4.05 11.14
CA TYR A 107 -7.52 4.13 10.78
C TYR A 107 -7.23 5.17 9.68
N THR A 108 -8.21 5.93 9.24
CA THR A 108 -7.99 7.06 8.30
C THR A 108 -7.37 8.28 8.99
N VAL A 109 -7.18 8.21 10.29
CA VAL A 109 -6.35 9.10 11.11
C VAL A 109 -5.19 8.27 11.63
N ARG A 110 -3.96 8.81 11.51
CA ARG A 110 -2.76 8.10 11.98
C ARG A 110 -2.88 7.74 13.45
N THR A 111 -2.67 6.49 13.76
CA THR A 111 -2.84 5.91 15.09
C THR A 111 -1.68 5.01 15.45
N ASP A 112 -1.13 5.20 16.65
CA ASP A 112 -0.03 4.40 17.17
C ASP A 112 -0.53 3.14 17.87
N PHE A 113 0.13 2.02 17.57
CA PHE A 113 -0.14 0.71 18.18
C PHE A 113 1.12 0.19 18.87
N ASN A 114 0.95 -0.44 20.03
CA ASN A 114 2.03 -1.06 20.83
C ASN A 114 3.23 -0.12 21.07
N GLY A 115 2.95 1.16 21.36
CA GLY A 115 3.97 2.17 21.66
C GLY A 115 4.49 2.91 20.42
N GLY A 116 3.90 2.67 19.25
CA GLY A 116 4.36 3.27 17.99
C GLY A 116 5.61 2.59 17.44
N GLY A 117 6.08 3.03 16.29
CA GLY A 117 7.24 2.44 15.61
C GLY A 117 7.33 2.93 14.17
N ILE A 118 7.65 2.01 13.27
CA ILE A 118 7.66 2.31 11.82
C ILE A 118 6.29 2.84 11.37
N LYS A 119 6.29 3.91 10.57
CA LYS A 119 5.05 4.39 9.93
C LYS A 119 4.60 3.40 8.86
N VAL A 120 3.36 2.96 8.96
CA VAL A 120 2.76 2.06 7.98
C VAL A 120 1.57 2.76 7.31
N ASN A 121 1.59 2.83 6.00
CA ASN A 121 0.48 3.35 5.23
C ASN A 121 -0.11 2.22 4.39
N LEU A 122 -1.44 2.08 4.41
CA LEU A 122 -2.16 1.14 3.56
C LEU A 122 -3.09 1.92 2.64
N LEU A 123 -2.86 1.84 1.33
CA LEU A 123 -3.72 2.49 0.34
C LEU A 123 -4.92 1.58 0.05
N VAL A 124 -6.13 2.03 0.40
CA VAL A 124 -7.39 1.28 0.25
C VAL A 124 -8.41 2.14 -0.46
N ASN A 125 -8.99 1.62 -1.54
CA ASN A 125 -9.83 2.39 -2.45
C ASN A 125 -9.17 3.70 -2.90
N TYR A 126 -7.86 3.62 -3.11
CA TYR A 126 -7.01 4.72 -3.51
C TYR A 126 -6.98 4.85 -5.04
N GLY A 127 -7.05 6.08 -5.52
CA GLY A 127 -6.81 6.46 -6.90
C GLY A 127 -6.05 7.79 -6.93
N TRP A 128 -5.07 7.95 -7.82
CA TRP A 128 -4.31 9.19 -7.92
C TRP A 128 -5.19 10.38 -8.31
N GLU A 129 -6.25 10.17 -9.10
CA GLU A 129 -7.24 11.21 -9.44
C GLU A 129 -7.98 11.70 -8.18
N TRP A 130 -8.37 10.77 -7.30
CA TRP A 130 -8.97 11.11 -6.01
C TRP A 130 -7.99 11.87 -5.11
N ASP A 131 -6.74 11.45 -5.09
CA ASP A 131 -5.70 12.08 -4.27
C ASP A 131 -5.45 13.53 -4.69
N PHE A 132 -5.56 13.81 -5.99
CA PHE A 132 -5.33 15.12 -6.60
C PHE A 132 -6.59 16.01 -6.68
N ALA A 133 -7.76 15.50 -6.33
CA ALA A 133 -9.04 16.19 -6.58
C ALA A 133 -9.16 17.56 -5.88
N ASN A 134 -8.37 17.82 -4.84
CA ASN A 134 -8.37 19.08 -4.10
C ASN A 134 -7.19 20.00 -4.48
N LEU A 135 -6.42 19.67 -5.51
CA LEU A 135 -5.34 20.54 -5.95
C LEU A 135 -5.89 21.85 -6.52
N GLU A 136 -5.64 22.92 -5.82
CA GLU A 136 -5.86 24.26 -6.34
C GLU A 136 -4.69 24.66 -7.26
N ARG A 137 -4.98 25.48 -8.28
CA ARG A 137 -3.92 26.05 -9.12
C ARG A 137 -2.93 26.78 -8.21
N PRO A 138 -1.62 26.53 -8.32
CA PRO A 138 -0.64 27.27 -7.54
C PRO A 138 -0.82 28.77 -7.86
N GLY A 139 -1.23 29.54 -6.85
CA GLY A 139 -1.05 30.99 -6.87
C GLY A 139 0.45 31.30 -6.97
N ASN A 140 0.83 32.57 -7.02
CA ASN A 140 2.23 33.02 -7.11
C ASN A 140 3.18 32.54 -5.98
N HIS A 141 2.67 31.81 -5.01
CA HIS A 141 3.45 31.11 -4.01
C HIS A 141 3.62 29.63 -4.45
N ARG A 142 4.88 29.21 -4.57
CA ARG A 142 5.27 27.81 -4.75
C ARG A 142 4.92 27.02 -3.48
N GLY A 143 3.63 27.00 -3.09
CA GLY A 143 3.11 26.17 -2.02
C GLY A 143 3.47 24.70 -2.33
N ASN A 144 3.97 23.99 -1.33
CA ASN A 144 4.35 22.60 -1.49
C ASN A 144 3.10 21.80 -1.90
N ILE A 145 3.04 21.35 -3.14
CA ILE A 145 1.92 20.60 -3.70
C ILE A 145 1.58 19.36 -2.85
N CYS A 146 2.56 18.80 -2.18
CA CYS A 146 2.38 17.63 -1.30
C CYS A 146 1.38 17.90 -0.17
N HIS A 147 1.31 19.12 0.36
CA HIS A 147 0.35 19.45 1.44
C HIS A 147 -1.09 19.58 0.97
N GLN A 148 -1.34 19.66 -0.35
CA GLN A 148 -2.68 19.71 -0.93
C GLN A 148 -3.22 18.33 -1.30
N LEU A 149 -2.36 17.30 -1.30
CA LEU A 149 -2.76 15.93 -1.56
C LEU A 149 -3.58 15.39 -0.37
N ARG A 150 -4.53 14.51 -0.67
CA ARG A 150 -5.24 13.78 0.40
C ARG A 150 -4.31 12.79 1.12
N SER A 151 -3.23 12.38 0.44
CA SER A 151 -2.14 11.56 1.00
C SER A 151 -1.01 12.39 1.65
N TRP A 152 -1.25 13.63 2.03
CA TRP A 152 -0.23 14.59 2.51
C TRP A 152 0.63 14.11 3.69
N ASP A 153 0.11 13.21 4.53
CA ASP A 153 0.84 12.65 5.68
C ASP A 153 1.83 11.53 5.28
N ILE A 154 1.78 11.09 4.03
CA ILE A 154 2.73 10.11 3.48
C ILE A 154 3.96 10.85 2.97
N SER A 155 5.14 10.49 3.50
CA SER A 155 6.40 11.11 3.12
C SER A 155 6.81 10.69 1.69
N ARG A 156 7.85 11.35 1.19
CA ARG A 156 8.46 11.02 -0.09
C ARG A 156 9.02 9.61 -0.08
N VAL A 157 8.73 8.82 -1.12
CA VAL A 157 9.22 7.46 -1.29
C VAL A 157 10.64 7.48 -1.84
N ASP A 158 11.55 6.73 -1.22
CA ASP A 158 12.92 6.56 -1.69
C ASP A 158 13.06 5.37 -2.66
N LEU A 159 12.35 4.28 -2.38
CA LEU A 159 12.39 3.04 -3.18
C LEU A 159 10.99 2.47 -3.33
N VAL A 160 10.61 2.15 -4.56
CA VAL A 160 9.40 1.36 -4.85
C VAL A 160 9.81 -0.06 -5.22
N ILE A 161 9.30 -1.05 -4.51
CA ILE A 161 9.49 -2.46 -4.83
C ILE A 161 8.16 -3.02 -5.36
N ARG A 162 8.19 -3.57 -6.56
CA ARG A 162 7.03 -4.19 -7.18
C ARG A 162 7.27 -5.65 -7.48
N TRP A 163 6.43 -6.51 -6.94
CA TRP A 163 6.40 -7.94 -7.25
C TRP A 163 5.60 -8.22 -8.51
N GLY A 164 5.80 -9.40 -9.10
CA GLY A 164 5.04 -9.91 -10.22
C GLY A 164 5.49 -9.44 -11.60
N GLY A 165 6.71 -8.94 -11.73
CA GLY A 165 7.39 -8.69 -13.01
C GLY A 165 6.93 -7.45 -13.80
N MET A 166 5.95 -6.69 -13.31
CA MET A 166 5.44 -5.51 -14.00
C MET A 166 6.28 -4.27 -13.69
N ARG A 167 6.68 -3.51 -14.74
CA ARG A 167 7.59 -2.35 -14.67
C ARG A 167 6.86 -1.03 -14.81
N ARG A 168 5.88 -0.77 -13.92
CA ARG A 168 5.07 0.46 -13.92
C ARG A 168 4.54 0.76 -12.52
N LEU A 169 4.31 2.02 -12.19
CA LEU A 169 3.75 2.47 -10.90
C LEU A 169 2.26 2.16 -10.75
N SER A 170 1.52 2.07 -11.85
CA SER A 170 0.05 1.85 -11.85
C SER A 170 -0.72 2.84 -10.97
N GLY A 171 -0.28 4.11 -10.92
CA GLY A 171 -0.90 5.14 -10.12
C GLY A 171 -0.51 5.17 -8.64
N PHE A 172 0.50 4.39 -8.23
CA PHE A 172 1.01 4.42 -6.86
C PHE A 172 1.68 5.75 -6.54
N LEU A 173 1.07 6.56 -5.66
CA LEU A 173 1.61 7.81 -5.09
C LEU A 173 2.49 8.61 -6.07
N PRO A 174 1.95 9.13 -7.20
CA PRO A 174 2.78 9.68 -8.28
C PRO A 174 3.70 10.83 -7.84
N VAL A 175 3.24 11.68 -6.91
CA VAL A 175 4.03 12.81 -6.43
C VAL A 175 5.12 12.37 -5.46
N GLN A 176 4.78 11.49 -4.50
CA GLN A 176 5.74 11.00 -3.52
C GLN A 176 6.82 10.10 -4.15
N SER A 177 6.48 9.42 -5.28
CA SER A 177 7.37 8.48 -5.96
C SER A 177 8.17 9.08 -7.12
N VAL A 178 8.03 10.39 -7.40
CA VAL A 178 8.63 11.04 -8.59
C VAL A 178 10.16 10.90 -8.68
N TYR A 179 10.82 10.70 -7.57
CA TYR A 179 12.28 10.51 -7.48
C TYR A 179 12.67 9.18 -6.83
N ALA A 180 11.71 8.27 -6.66
CA ALA A 180 11.98 6.96 -6.07
C ALA A 180 12.75 6.07 -7.06
N ASP A 181 13.71 5.33 -6.54
CA ASP A 181 14.25 4.19 -7.28
C ASP A 181 13.14 3.14 -7.44
N PHE A 182 13.19 2.37 -8.54
CA PHE A 182 12.16 1.38 -8.85
C PHE A 182 12.78 0.00 -9.04
N TYR A 183 12.46 -0.92 -8.13
CA TYR A 183 12.94 -2.29 -8.19
C TYR A 183 11.81 -3.26 -8.51
N VAL A 184 12.06 -4.22 -9.39
CA VAL A 184 11.07 -5.21 -9.83
C VAL A 184 11.51 -6.60 -9.43
N VAL A 185 10.62 -7.28 -8.69
CA VAL A 185 10.77 -8.69 -8.35
C VAL A 185 9.89 -9.50 -9.31
N GLU A 186 10.49 -10.44 -10.04
CA GLU A 186 9.77 -11.27 -11.02
C GLU A 186 8.80 -12.26 -10.33
N ARG A 187 9.10 -12.66 -9.11
CA ARG A 187 8.27 -13.55 -8.29
C ARG A 187 6.93 -12.93 -7.96
N LEU A 188 5.87 -13.75 -7.89
CA LEU A 188 4.54 -13.31 -7.47
C LEU A 188 4.50 -13.05 -5.96
N TRP A 189 3.73 -12.05 -5.54
CA TRP A 189 3.71 -11.60 -4.16
C TRP A 189 3.52 -12.69 -3.09
N PRO A 190 2.58 -13.66 -3.22
CA PRO A 190 2.44 -14.71 -2.21
C PRO A 190 3.64 -15.64 -2.06
N ASP A 191 4.54 -15.67 -3.04
CA ASP A 191 5.80 -16.44 -2.99
C ASP A 191 6.98 -15.58 -2.51
N PHE A 192 6.72 -14.46 -1.84
CA PHE A 192 7.73 -13.58 -1.24
C PHE A 192 8.81 -14.38 -0.48
N GLN A 193 10.05 -13.97 -0.62
CA GLN A 193 11.18 -14.45 0.15
C GLN A 193 11.93 -13.26 0.76
N PRO A 194 12.54 -13.42 1.96
CA PRO A 194 13.30 -12.34 2.60
C PRO A 194 14.39 -11.73 1.70
N GLU A 195 14.96 -12.52 0.79
CA GLU A 195 16.00 -12.09 -0.15
C GLU A 195 15.48 -11.19 -1.29
N ASP A 196 14.15 -11.04 -1.42
CA ASP A 196 13.52 -10.15 -2.40
C ASP A 196 13.52 -8.68 -1.96
N SER A 197 13.85 -8.39 -0.70
CA SER A 197 13.74 -7.06 -0.06
C SER A 197 15.09 -6.39 0.23
#